data_7e34a26e3aa93affc4b49ca9da5da912
#
_entry.id   7e34a26e3aa93affc4b49ca9da5da912
#
_cell.length_a   1.000
_cell.length_b   1.000
_cell.length_c   1.000
_cell.angle_alpha   90.00
_cell.angle_beta   90.00
_cell.angle_gamma   90.00
#
_symmetry.space_group_name_H-M   'P 1'
#
loop_
_entity.id
_entity.type
_entity.pdbx_description
1 polymer ?
#
loop_
_entity_poly.entity_id
_entity_poly.type
_entity_poly.pdbx_seq_one_letter_code
_entity_poly.pdbx_strand_id
1 'polypeptide(L)'
;LLMETNYRSTRSIVERADAFIQRNQERRPKHMRTDNPRGEPIRVVKLADYRNQASYLLQVARDCQRPTAVLYRNNDSALPLLDLLDREGVPYAYRQRESFFFTSPVVRGLTEILHFAFDDCNRESFLRFYYKLDLKLKKQLLTELLRFQREDETVFETLLGADGLEPWQIGRIKAMQTHFARLPQLTSFAALQRIVKYMGYGDYIREQKLDASKLDILLALANQTPETGPFLARLQALRAVTAEGGQEDCPFVLSTIHASKGLEYDRVLLIDVVDGVFPSLQEGEAQSPEDRAALEEERRLFYVGVTRARGRLELLTYGEKFGEPGEAGTSFVRQLLGEVAEPQERLTGPLPRSKPEAGPTAEQIAASEKDYLPGVEVVHKKFGRGLLRNRTGSIATIAFREVGVKKLDLTTCLRGGQIELAHFLPNRA
;
A
#
# COMPACT_ATOMS: atom_id res chain seq x y z
N LEU A 1 14.90 -43.98 -5.06
CA LEU A 1 15.81 -43.17 -5.89
C LEU A 1 15.85 -41.74 -5.34
N LEU A 2 17.04 -41.20 -4.97
CA LEU A 2 17.23 -39.82 -4.61
C LEU A 2 17.65 -39.04 -5.85
N MET A 3 16.88 -38.03 -6.22
CA MET A 3 17.28 -37.09 -7.28
C MET A 3 18.03 -35.92 -6.64
N GLU A 4 19.33 -35.84 -6.81
CA GLU A 4 20.22 -34.84 -6.19
C GLU A 4 20.78 -33.83 -7.21
N THR A 5 20.57 -34.06 -8.50
CA THR A 5 21.05 -33.16 -9.54
C THR A 5 19.95 -32.21 -10.00
N ASN A 6 20.21 -30.92 -9.93
CA ASN A 6 19.37 -29.85 -10.46
C ASN A 6 19.90 -29.43 -11.85
N TYR A 7 19.09 -29.63 -12.88
CA TYR A 7 19.42 -29.27 -14.27
C TYR A 7 18.85 -27.91 -14.70
N ARG A 8 18.06 -27.26 -13.82
CA ARG A 8 17.32 -26.02 -14.14
C ARG A 8 18.13 -24.77 -13.85
N SER A 9 18.54 -24.62 -12.62
CA SER A 9 19.06 -23.37 -12.06
C SER A 9 20.56 -23.30 -12.17
N THR A 10 21.09 -22.06 -12.24
CA THR A 10 22.52 -21.81 -12.15
C THR A 10 23.09 -22.28 -10.82
N ARG A 11 24.40 -22.55 -10.78
CA ARG A 11 25.11 -23.01 -9.57
C ARG A 11 24.94 -22.04 -8.41
N SER A 12 25.00 -20.72 -8.65
CA SER A 12 24.78 -19.70 -7.61
C SER A 12 23.46 -19.86 -6.89
N ILE A 13 22.36 -20.17 -7.60
CA ILE A 13 21.03 -20.39 -7.01
C ILE A 13 20.99 -21.73 -6.27
N VAL A 14 21.48 -22.81 -6.88
CA VAL A 14 21.40 -24.17 -6.30
C VAL A 14 22.17 -24.25 -4.99
N GLU A 15 23.42 -23.79 -4.94
CA GLU A 15 24.25 -23.82 -3.73
C GLU A 15 23.62 -23.04 -2.57
N ARG A 16 23.08 -21.86 -2.83
CA ARG A 16 22.42 -21.04 -1.81
C ARG A 16 21.09 -21.65 -1.36
N ALA A 17 20.29 -22.16 -2.29
CA ALA A 17 19.03 -22.82 -1.97
C ALA A 17 19.25 -24.11 -1.16
N ASP A 18 20.27 -24.91 -1.50
CA ASP A 18 20.61 -26.11 -0.72
C ASP A 18 21.04 -25.74 0.70
N ALA A 19 21.96 -24.80 0.87
CA ALA A 19 22.40 -24.34 2.19
C ALA A 19 21.23 -23.78 3.04
N PHE A 20 20.30 -23.07 2.40
CA PHE A 20 19.12 -22.52 3.06
C PHE A 20 18.18 -23.61 3.58
N ILE A 21 17.83 -24.60 2.74
CA ILE A 21 16.88 -25.64 3.13
C ILE A 21 17.47 -26.67 4.12
N GLN A 22 18.82 -26.75 4.24
CA GLN A 22 19.48 -27.58 5.24
C GLN A 22 19.17 -27.14 6.69
N ARG A 23 18.66 -25.94 6.92
CA ARG A 23 18.25 -25.45 8.23
C ARG A 23 16.98 -26.14 8.78
N ASN A 24 16.18 -26.79 7.92
CA ASN A 24 15.03 -27.58 8.35
C ASN A 24 15.51 -28.88 8.99
N GLN A 25 14.97 -29.20 10.15
CA GLN A 25 15.30 -30.40 10.90
C GLN A 25 14.48 -31.60 10.42
N GLU A 26 13.18 -31.41 10.18
CA GLU A 26 12.27 -32.45 9.69
C GLU A 26 12.34 -32.58 8.16
N ARG A 27 13.43 -33.20 7.67
CA ARG A 27 13.65 -33.45 6.24
C ARG A 27 14.40 -34.74 5.99
N ARG A 28 14.27 -35.28 4.78
CA ARG A 28 15.16 -36.36 4.32
C ARG A 28 16.55 -35.78 4.03
N PRO A 29 17.65 -36.35 4.54
CA PRO A 29 19.00 -35.91 4.20
C PRO A 29 19.22 -36.00 2.69
N LYS A 30 19.52 -34.84 2.09
CA LYS A 30 19.73 -34.73 0.64
C LYS A 30 20.49 -33.42 0.36
N HIS A 31 21.47 -33.46 -0.52
CA HIS A 31 22.19 -32.31 -1.00
C HIS A 31 21.95 -32.12 -2.49
N MET A 32 21.51 -30.92 -2.87
CA MET A 32 21.30 -30.60 -4.27
C MET A 32 22.60 -30.07 -4.90
N ARG A 33 22.96 -30.62 -6.06
CA ARG A 33 24.10 -30.19 -6.86
C ARG A 33 23.68 -29.89 -8.29
N THR A 34 24.51 -29.16 -9.02
CA THR A 34 24.28 -28.88 -10.43
C THR A 34 25.60 -28.78 -11.18
N ASP A 35 25.59 -29.21 -12.43
CA ASP A 35 26.69 -29.01 -13.38
C ASP A 35 26.52 -27.72 -14.20
N ASN A 36 25.45 -26.99 -14.02
CA ASN A 36 25.20 -25.72 -14.66
C ASN A 36 26.26 -24.68 -14.29
N PRO A 37 26.55 -23.70 -15.15
CA PRO A 37 27.49 -22.61 -14.86
C PRO A 37 27.06 -21.77 -13.66
N ARG A 38 27.99 -21.02 -13.10
CA ARG A 38 27.75 -20.25 -11.87
C ARG A 38 26.66 -19.18 -12.01
N GLY A 39 26.49 -18.55 -13.13
CA GLY A 39 25.46 -17.52 -13.35
C GLY A 39 25.62 -16.25 -12.50
N GLU A 40 24.61 -15.37 -12.57
CA GLU A 40 24.56 -14.14 -11.77
C GLU A 40 24.35 -14.45 -10.27
N PRO A 41 24.88 -13.60 -9.38
CA PRO A 41 24.56 -13.71 -7.96
C PRO A 41 23.06 -13.40 -7.71
N ILE A 42 22.50 -13.94 -6.62
CA ILE A 42 21.16 -13.59 -6.17
C ILE A 42 21.15 -12.11 -5.77
N ARG A 43 20.24 -11.35 -6.34
CA ARG A 43 20.13 -9.90 -6.10
C ARG A 43 19.07 -9.62 -5.02
N VAL A 44 19.40 -8.73 -4.07
CA VAL A 44 18.43 -8.17 -3.14
C VAL A 44 18.09 -6.76 -3.58
N VAL A 45 16.81 -6.52 -3.85
CA VAL A 45 16.28 -5.20 -4.19
C VAL A 45 15.66 -4.61 -2.92
N LYS A 46 16.37 -3.65 -2.33
CA LYS A 46 15.91 -2.93 -1.13
C LYS A 46 15.13 -1.69 -1.53
N LEU A 47 13.85 -1.72 -1.32
CA LEU A 47 12.96 -0.57 -1.52
C LEU A 47 12.90 0.26 -0.24
N ALA A 48 12.74 1.57 -0.36
CA ALA A 48 12.59 2.44 0.80
C ALA A 48 11.27 2.15 1.53
N ASP A 49 10.18 2.04 0.80
CA ASP A 49 8.84 1.83 1.34
C ASP A 49 8.08 0.78 0.52
N TYR A 50 7.17 0.05 1.15
CA TYR A 50 6.29 -0.94 0.54
C TYR A 50 5.58 -0.41 -0.73
N ARG A 51 5.15 0.86 -0.72
CA ARG A 51 4.49 1.52 -1.86
C ARG A 51 5.33 1.54 -3.14
N ASN A 52 6.65 1.44 -3.01
CA ASN A 52 7.56 1.44 -4.15
C ASN A 52 7.60 0.09 -4.89
N GLN A 53 7.12 -0.99 -4.27
CA GLN A 53 7.22 -2.34 -4.82
C GLN A 53 6.44 -2.48 -6.14
N ALA A 54 5.18 -2.04 -6.17
CA ALA A 54 4.36 -2.14 -7.37
C ALA A 54 4.92 -1.30 -8.53
N SER A 55 5.42 -0.09 -8.25
CA SER A 55 6.04 0.78 -9.26
C SER A 55 7.34 0.20 -9.82
N TYR A 56 8.17 -0.42 -8.97
CA TYR A 56 9.38 -1.12 -9.41
C TYR A 56 9.03 -2.29 -10.34
N LEU A 57 8.05 -3.09 -9.95
CA LEU A 57 7.61 -4.25 -10.74
C LEU A 57 6.94 -3.84 -12.06
N LEU A 58 6.23 -2.72 -12.09
CA LEU A 58 5.69 -2.14 -13.33
C LEU A 58 6.81 -1.80 -14.33
N GLN A 59 7.93 -1.21 -13.87
CA GLN A 59 9.08 -0.97 -14.74
C GLN A 59 9.67 -2.27 -15.28
N VAL A 60 9.81 -3.29 -14.41
CA VAL A 60 10.28 -4.62 -14.85
C VAL A 60 9.33 -5.23 -15.89
N ALA A 61 8.02 -5.04 -15.75
CA ALA A 61 7.01 -5.52 -16.70
C ALA A 61 7.12 -4.86 -18.06
N ARG A 62 7.33 -3.53 -18.10
CA ARG A 62 7.50 -2.76 -19.34
C ARG A 62 8.71 -3.22 -20.16
N ASP A 63 9.78 -3.58 -19.50
CA ASP A 63 11.04 -4.03 -20.11
C ASP A 63 11.11 -5.56 -20.31
N CYS A 64 10.01 -6.27 -20.04
CA CYS A 64 10.00 -7.73 -20.01
C CYS A 64 10.00 -8.34 -21.40
N GLN A 65 11.11 -9.00 -21.77
CA GLN A 65 11.25 -9.73 -23.04
C GLN A 65 11.47 -11.25 -22.85
N ARG A 66 11.62 -11.72 -21.60
CA ARG A 66 11.91 -13.12 -21.28
C ARG A 66 10.95 -13.63 -20.23
N PRO A 67 10.69 -14.94 -20.16
CA PRO A 67 9.85 -15.53 -19.12
C PRO A 67 10.28 -15.05 -17.72
N THR A 68 9.50 -14.14 -17.15
CA THR A 68 9.75 -13.50 -15.87
C THR A 68 8.54 -13.71 -14.95
N ALA A 69 8.76 -14.23 -13.76
CA ALA A 69 7.70 -14.42 -12.79
C ALA A 69 7.88 -13.51 -11.57
N VAL A 70 6.80 -12.85 -11.17
CA VAL A 70 6.65 -12.26 -9.84
C VAL A 70 5.94 -13.29 -8.98
N LEU A 71 6.65 -13.80 -7.99
CA LEU A 71 6.15 -14.83 -7.09
C LEU A 71 5.91 -14.27 -5.69
N TYR A 72 4.78 -14.59 -5.11
CA TYR A 72 4.34 -14.10 -3.81
C TYR A 72 3.76 -15.22 -2.93
N ARG A 73 3.80 -14.99 -1.62
CA ARG A 73 3.26 -15.89 -0.59
C ARG A 73 1.75 -15.79 -0.51
N ASN A 74 1.23 -14.57 -0.46
CA ASN A 74 -0.19 -14.28 -0.27
C ASN A 74 -0.83 -13.83 -1.58
N ASN A 75 -2.00 -14.37 -1.87
CA ASN A 75 -2.74 -14.11 -3.10
C ASN A 75 -2.94 -12.62 -3.40
N ASP A 76 -3.20 -11.83 -2.37
CA ASP A 76 -3.56 -10.41 -2.53
C ASP A 76 -2.34 -9.49 -2.71
N SER A 77 -1.12 -9.99 -2.47
CA SER A 77 0.13 -9.22 -2.69
C SER A 77 0.31 -8.72 -4.13
N ALA A 78 -0.33 -9.38 -5.09
CA ALA A 78 -0.30 -8.96 -6.50
C ALA A 78 -1.22 -7.78 -6.82
N LEU A 79 -2.25 -7.49 -6.00
CA LEU A 79 -3.31 -6.54 -6.35
C LEU A 79 -2.80 -5.10 -6.62
N PRO A 80 -1.87 -4.53 -5.83
CA PRO A 80 -1.33 -3.20 -6.14
C PRO A 80 -0.58 -3.15 -7.48
N LEU A 81 0.08 -4.26 -7.87
CA LEU A 81 0.73 -4.35 -9.17
C LEU A 81 -0.28 -4.55 -10.29
N LEU A 82 -1.27 -5.43 -10.10
CA LEU A 82 -2.35 -5.64 -11.08
C LEU A 82 -3.08 -4.33 -11.40
N ASP A 83 -3.35 -3.52 -10.37
CA ASP A 83 -3.97 -2.21 -10.55
C ASP A 83 -3.15 -1.30 -11.47
N LEU A 84 -1.84 -1.25 -11.30
CA LEU A 84 -0.95 -0.45 -12.14
C LEU A 84 -0.82 -1.01 -13.56
N LEU A 85 -0.66 -2.33 -13.70
CA LEU A 85 -0.53 -2.97 -15.01
C LEU A 85 -1.78 -2.73 -15.88
N ASP A 86 -2.96 -2.88 -15.30
CA ASP A 86 -4.23 -2.64 -15.97
C ASP A 86 -4.40 -1.19 -16.37
N ARG A 87 -4.12 -0.23 -15.49
CA ARG A 87 -4.20 1.22 -15.80
C ARG A 87 -3.27 1.65 -16.91
N GLU A 88 -2.08 1.08 -16.95
CA GLU A 88 -1.03 1.44 -17.90
C GLU A 88 -1.11 0.60 -19.19
N GLY A 89 -2.06 -0.32 -19.28
CA GLY A 89 -2.21 -1.22 -20.42
C GLY A 89 -1.01 -2.13 -20.65
N VAL A 90 -0.22 -2.42 -19.61
CA VAL A 90 0.96 -3.30 -19.71
C VAL A 90 0.50 -4.75 -19.64
N PRO A 91 0.82 -5.60 -20.64
CA PRO A 91 0.37 -6.98 -20.67
C PRO A 91 1.01 -7.83 -19.55
N TYR A 92 0.23 -8.75 -19.02
CA TYR A 92 0.63 -9.71 -17.99
C TYR A 92 -0.18 -11.00 -18.09
N ALA A 93 0.34 -12.08 -17.54
CA ALA A 93 -0.41 -13.30 -17.23
C ALA A 93 -0.66 -13.37 -15.71
N TYR A 94 -1.90 -13.62 -15.30
CA TYR A 94 -2.27 -13.78 -13.90
C TYR A 94 -2.90 -15.16 -13.70
N ARG A 95 -2.21 -16.01 -12.94
CA ARG A 95 -2.58 -17.44 -12.82
C ARG A 95 -3.60 -17.73 -11.73
N GLN A 96 -4.11 -16.72 -11.07
CA GLN A 96 -5.07 -16.88 -10.01
C GLN A 96 -6.36 -16.12 -10.33
N ARG A 97 -7.49 -16.83 -10.34
CA ARG A 97 -8.80 -16.28 -10.71
C ARG A 97 -9.68 -15.93 -9.52
N GLU A 98 -9.37 -16.42 -8.32
CA GLU A 98 -10.17 -16.17 -7.12
C GLU A 98 -9.38 -15.31 -6.12
N SER A 99 -9.93 -14.17 -5.77
CA SER A 99 -9.42 -13.32 -4.70
C SER A 99 -10.49 -13.13 -3.64
N PHE A 100 -10.23 -13.62 -2.44
CA PHE A 100 -11.07 -13.38 -1.27
C PHE A 100 -10.88 -11.98 -0.68
N PHE A 101 -10.01 -11.17 -1.24
CA PHE A 101 -9.73 -9.80 -0.80
C PHE A 101 -11.00 -8.96 -0.75
N PHE A 102 -11.73 -8.89 -1.87
CA PHE A 102 -12.93 -8.03 -1.99
C PHE A 102 -14.11 -8.49 -1.13
N THR A 103 -14.12 -9.74 -0.70
CA THR A 103 -15.16 -10.30 0.18
C THR A 103 -14.74 -10.36 1.64
N SER A 104 -13.49 -10.01 1.95
CA SER A 104 -12.98 -10.03 3.33
C SER A 104 -13.75 -9.04 4.22
N PRO A 105 -13.97 -9.39 5.50
CA PRO A 105 -14.68 -8.50 6.43
C PRO A 105 -14.03 -7.12 6.59
N VAL A 106 -12.68 -7.05 6.51
CA VAL A 106 -11.92 -5.81 6.62
C VAL A 106 -12.20 -4.89 5.43
N VAL A 107 -12.05 -5.39 4.21
CA VAL A 107 -12.25 -4.59 2.99
C VAL A 107 -13.71 -4.17 2.85
N ARG A 108 -14.65 -5.11 3.01
CA ARG A 108 -16.09 -4.82 2.95
C ARG A 108 -16.50 -3.78 3.98
N GLY A 109 -16.03 -3.91 5.23
CA GLY A 109 -16.39 -2.97 6.28
C GLY A 109 -15.86 -1.56 5.99
N LEU A 110 -14.59 -1.43 5.55
CA LEU A 110 -14.00 -0.13 5.22
C LEU A 110 -14.64 0.52 4.00
N THR A 111 -14.92 -0.25 2.94
CA THR A 111 -15.60 0.27 1.75
C THR A 111 -17.04 0.68 2.05
N GLU A 112 -17.75 -0.05 2.90
CA GLU A 112 -19.12 0.29 3.34
C GLU A 112 -19.14 1.59 4.15
N ILE A 113 -18.18 1.78 5.05
CA ILE A 113 -18.01 3.04 5.81
C ILE A 113 -17.70 4.21 4.87
N LEU A 114 -16.82 4.00 3.87
CA LEU A 114 -16.52 5.04 2.88
C LEU A 114 -17.75 5.38 2.01
N HIS A 115 -18.52 4.39 1.56
CA HIS A 115 -19.76 4.64 0.81
C HIS A 115 -20.75 5.46 1.63
N PHE A 116 -20.96 5.11 2.90
CA PHE A 116 -21.84 5.86 3.80
C PHE A 116 -21.39 7.32 3.99
N ALA A 117 -20.08 7.61 3.92
CA ALA A 117 -19.62 8.99 4.01
C ALA A 117 -20.09 9.91 2.85
N PHE A 118 -20.56 9.34 1.73
CA PHE A 118 -21.16 10.06 0.61
C PHE A 118 -22.70 10.06 0.65
N ASP A 119 -23.30 9.25 1.51
CA ASP A 119 -24.76 9.12 1.69
C ASP A 119 -25.05 8.84 3.18
N ASP A 120 -24.86 9.87 4.01
CA ASP A 120 -25.01 9.78 5.47
C ASP A 120 -26.47 9.80 5.97
N CYS A 121 -27.43 9.87 5.04
CA CYS A 121 -28.84 9.62 5.28
C CYS A 121 -29.21 8.12 5.25
N ASN A 122 -28.35 7.26 4.74
CA ASN A 122 -28.62 5.84 4.52
C ASN A 122 -28.55 5.01 5.82
N ARG A 123 -29.65 4.98 6.55
CA ARG A 123 -29.79 4.25 7.83
C ARG A 123 -29.51 2.75 7.72
N GLU A 124 -29.89 2.10 6.62
CA GLU A 124 -29.67 0.67 6.44
C GLU A 124 -28.16 0.36 6.33
N SER A 125 -27.45 1.18 5.58
CA SER A 125 -25.98 1.09 5.49
C SER A 125 -25.35 1.29 6.86
N PHE A 126 -25.75 2.31 7.61
CA PHE A 126 -25.25 2.60 8.95
C PHE A 126 -25.46 1.43 9.92
N LEU A 127 -26.62 0.79 9.91
CA LEU A 127 -26.92 -0.35 10.77
C LEU A 127 -26.06 -1.59 10.51
N ARG A 128 -25.42 -1.70 9.33
CA ARG A 128 -24.52 -2.80 9.02
C ARG A 128 -23.12 -2.65 9.61
N PHE A 129 -22.69 -1.41 9.97
CA PHE A 129 -21.32 -1.20 10.42
C PHE A 129 -21.15 -0.38 11.71
N TYR A 130 -22.18 0.29 12.26
CA TYR A 130 -22.02 1.18 13.42
C TYR A 130 -21.31 0.52 14.62
N TYR A 131 -21.54 -0.76 14.84
CA TYR A 131 -20.94 -1.54 15.94
C TYR A 131 -19.43 -1.82 15.73
N LYS A 132 -18.93 -1.57 14.54
CA LYS A 132 -17.49 -1.64 14.20
C LYS A 132 -16.75 -0.34 14.54
N LEU A 133 -17.51 0.69 14.95
CA LEU A 133 -16.99 2.02 15.28
C LEU A 133 -17.15 2.29 16.78
N ASP A 134 -16.38 3.26 17.31
CA ASP A 134 -16.42 3.61 18.73
C ASP A 134 -17.64 4.47 19.11
N LEU A 135 -18.84 4.00 18.76
CA LEU A 135 -20.11 4.67 19.11
C LEU A 135 -20.71 4.16 20.42
N LYS A 136 -20.52 2.88 20.76
CA LYS A 136 -21.03 2.22 21.98
C LYS A 136 -22.54 2.42 22.23
N LEU A 137 -23.34 2.38 21.15
CA LEU A 137 -24.81 2.48 21.22
C LEU A 137 -25.43 1.09 21.18
N LYS A 138 -26.52 0.91 21.95
CA LYS A 138 -27.27 -0.35 21.94
C LYS A 138 -28.07 -0.47 20.62
N LYS A 139 -28.05 -1.67 20.02
CA LYS A 139 -28.76 -1.93 18.75
C LYS A 139 -30.26 -1.57 18.80
N GLN A 140 -30.92 -1.86 19.90
CA GLN A 140 -32.34 -1.52 20.09
C GLN A 140 -32.62 -0.02 19.94
N LEU A 141 -31.85 0.81 20.67
CA LEU A 141 -31.96 2.27 20.62
C LEU A 141 -31.79 2.77 19.19
N LEU A 142 -30.76 2.31 18.49
CA LEU A 142 -30.54 2.67 17.09
C LEU A 142 -31.65 2.28 16.14
N THR A 143 -32.17 1.07 16.28
CA THR A 143 -33.27 0.59 15.42
C THR A 143 -34.52 1.41 15.63
N GLU A 144 -34.87 1.79 16.86
CA GLU A 144 -36.01 2.62 17.17
C GLU A 144 -35.86 4.05 16.67
N LEU A 145 -34.69 4.66 16.92
CA LEU A 145 -34.41 6.03 16.49
C LEU A 145 -34.45 6.17 14.96
N LEU A 146 -33.81 5.24 14.24
CA LEU A 146 -33.73 5.29 12.78
C LEU A 146 -35.06 4.93 12.07
N ARG A 147 -36.06 4.39 12.77
CA ARG A 147 -37.44 4.25 12.23
C ARG A 147 -38.13 5.57 12.02
N PHE A 148 -37.81 6.59 12.82
CA PHE A 148 -38.43 7.92 12.80
C PHE A 148 -37.62 8.97 12.04
N GLN A 149 -36.54 8.56 11.38
CA GLN A 149 -35.73 9.47 10.56
C GLN A 149 -36.57 10.07 9.43
N ARG A 150 -36.45 11.39 9.24
CA ARG A 150 -37.02 12.10 8.09
C ARG A 150 -36.14 11.87 6.86
N GLU A 151 -36.74 11.99 5.66
CA GLU A 151 -36.01 11.72 4.41
C GLU A 151 -34.78 12.61 4.22
N ASP A 152 -34.82 13.87 4.67
CA ASP A 152 -33.77 14.86 4.53
C ASP A 152 -32.81 14.94 5.72
N GLU A 153 -32.95 14.06 6.71
CA GLU A 153 -32.19 14.10 7.95
C GLU A 153 -31.09 13.06 7.96
N THR A 154 -29.85 13.50 8.26
CA THR A 154 -28.74 12.59 8.40
C THR A 154 -28.92 11.63 9.57
N VAL A 155 -28.31 10.47 9.52
CA VAL A 155 -28.32 9.50 10.62
C VAL A 155 -27.85 10.14 11.94
N PHE A 156 -26.84 11.02 11.87
CA PHE A 156 -26.28 11.66 13.06
C PHE A 156 -27.20 12.72 13.64
N GLU A 157 -27.92 13.47 12.81
CA GLU A 157 -28.95 14.43 13.29
C GLU A 157 -30.10 13.71 14.01
N THR A 158 -30.62 12.63 13.42
CA THR A 158 -31.62 11.77 14.05
C THR A 158 -31.12 11.26 15.41
N LEU A 159 -29.87 10.74 15.47
CA LEU A 159 -29.31 10.24 16.72
C LEU A 159 -29.16 11.34 17.78
N LEU A 160 -28.75 12.55 17.38
CA LEU A 160 -28.56 13.68 18.30
C LEU A 160 -29.91 14.28 18.78
N GLY A 161 -30.99 14.11 18.01
CA GLY A 161 -32.35 14.53 18.36
C GLY A 161 -33.05 13.58 19.33
N ALA A 162 -32.48 12.44 19.67
CA ALA A 162 -33.09 11.44 20.53
C ALA A 162 -33.09 11.83 22.01
N ASP A 163 -34.19 11.59 22.69
CA ASP A 163 -34.30 11.75 24.14
C ASP A 163 -33.52 10.66 24.89
N GLY A 164 -33.00 11.01 26.06
CA GLY A 164 -32.41 10.02 26.98
C GLY A 164 -30.96 9.59 26.63
N LEU A 165 -30.27 10.33 25.76
CA LEU A 165 -28.84 10.12 25.53
C LEU A 165 -28.03 10.75 26.67
N GLU A 166 -27.06 9.99 27.16
CA GLU A 166 -26.05 10.48 28.11
C GLU A 166 -25.10 11.49 27.47
N PRO A 167 -24.58 12.49 28.21
CA PRO A 167 -23.68 13.51 27.68
C PRO A 167 -22.46 12.93 26.95
N TRP A 168 -21.91 11.81 27.43
CA TRP A 168 -20.78 11.15 26.78
C TRP A 168 -21.14 10.49 25.43
N GLN A 169 -22.40 10.01 25.29
CA GLN A 169 -22.92 9.47 24.02
C GLN A 169 -23.07 10.58 22.99
N ILE A 170 -23.65 11.72 23.40
CA ILE A 170 -23.78 12.91 22.57
C ILE A 170 -22.39 13.36 22.06
N GLY A 171 -21.39 13.39 22.96
CA GLY A 171 -20.01 13.71 22.59
C GLY A 171 -19.44 12.79 21.53
N ARG A 172 -19.65 11.46 21.66
CA ARG A 172 -19.20 10.47 20.68
C ARG A 172 -19.91 10.57 19.34
N ILE A 173 -21.22 10.78 19.33
CA ILE A 173 -22.02 10.95 18.12
C ILE A 173 -21.53 12.19 17.36
N LYS A 174 -21.33 13.34 18.03
CA LYS A 174 -20.81 14.57 17.42
C LYS A 174 -19.39 14.39 16.86
N ALA A 175 -18.52 13.70 17.58
CA ALA A 175 -17.19 13.39 17.11
C ALA A 175 -17.25 12.52 15.83
N MET A 176 -18.10 11.49 15.83
CA MET A 176 -18.29 10.62 14.68
C MET A 176 -18.87 11.36 13.48
N GLN A 177 -19.89 12.19 13.67
CA GLN A 177 -20.44 13.10 12.65
C GLN A 177 -19.33 13.94 12.01
N THR A 178 -18.47 14.55 12.85
CA THR A 178 -17.32 15.33 12.38
C THR A 178 -16.33 14.49 11.57
N HIS A 179 -16.10 13.23 11.96
CA HIS A 179 -15.26 12.34 11.19
C HIS A 179 -15.86 12.04 9.82
N PHE A 180 -17.14 11.66 9.75
CA PHE A 180 -17.82 11.34 8.50
C PHE A 180 -17.88 12.53 7.54
N ALA A 181 -18.22 13.72 8.02
CA ALA A 181 -18.21 14.94 7.22
C ALA A 181 -16.86 15.27 6.56
N ARG A 182 -15.76 14.80 7.14
CA ARG A 182 -14.41 15.01 6.61
C ARG A 182 -13.95 13.93 5.62
N LEU A 183 -14.49 12.71 5.69
CA LEU A 183 -14.02 11.59 4.86
C LEU A 183 -14.04 11.89 3.35
N PRO A 184 -15.11 12.48 2.77
CA PRO A 184 -15.15 12.80 1.34
C PRO A 184 -14.13 13.82 0.88
N GLN A 185 -13.58 14.62 1.81
CA GLN A 185 -12.62 15.70 1.53
C GLN A 185 -11.16 15.22 1.65
N LEU A 186 -10.94 14.03 2.18
CA LEU A 186 -9.61 13.44 2.38
C LEU A 186 -9.20 12.63 1.14
N THR A 187 -7.88 12.41 1.01
CA THR A 187 -7.41 11.37 0.10
C THR A 187 -7.88 9.99 0.58
N SER A 188 -8.09 9.06 -0.33
CA SER A 188 -8.53 7.68 -0.02
C SER A 188 -7.67 7.04 1.07
N PHE A 189 -6.35 7.23 0.98
CA PHE A 189 -5.39 6.76 1.98
C PHE A 189 -5.64 7.40 3.35
N ALA A 190 -5.77 8.73 3.42
CA ALA A 190 -6.02 9.45 4.67
C ALA A 190 -7.40 9.13 5.26
N ALA A 191 -8.42 8.92 4.41
CA ALA A 191 -9.75 8.52 4.84
C ALA A 191 -9.73 7.14 5.49
N LEU A 192 -9.09 6.14 4.87
CA LEU A 192 -8.92 4.81 5.47
C LEU A 192 -8.15 4.86 6.78
N GLN A 193 -7.03 5.59 6.83
CA GLN A 193 -6.28 5.77 8.08
C GLN A 193 -7.13 6.43 9.17
N ARG A 194 -7.96 7.41 8.81
CA ARG A 194 -8.86 8.06 9.77
C ARG A 194 -9.87 7.08 10.35
N ILE A 195 -10.48 6.24 9.52
CA ILE A 195 -11.44 5.23 9.96
C ILE A 195 -10.76 4.25 10.93
N VAL A 196 -9.57 3.79 10.58
CA VAL A 196 -8.85 2.78 11.37
C VAL A 196 -8.29 3.37 12.68
N LYS A 197 -7.64 4.55 12.64
CA LYS A 197 -6.93 5.10 13.79
C LYS A 197 -7.83 5.91 14.74
N TYR A 198 -8.90 6.55 14.24
CA TYR A 198 -9.67 7.53 15.02
C TYR A 198 -11.17 7.23 15.15
N MET A 199 -11.70 6.29 14.38
CA MET A 199 -13.13 5.95 14.44
C MET A 199 -13.42 4.61 15.11
N GLY A 200 -12.38 3.91 15.61
CA GLY A 200 -12.47 2.65 16.36
C GLY A 200 -12.39 1.39 15.51
N TYR A 201 -12.32 1.48 14.18
CA TYR A 201 -12.29 0.30 13.31
C TYR A 201 -11.02 -0.55 13.51
N GLY A 202 -9.90 0.06 13.86
CA GLY A 202 -8.65 -0.66 14.18
C GLY A 202 -8.79 -1.53 15.43
N ASP A 203 -9.51 -1.07 16.45
CA ASP A 203 -9.82 -1.86 17.64
C ASP A 203 -10.72 -3.05 17.27
N TYR A 204 -11.74 -2.82 16.45
CA TYR A 204 -12.60 -3.88 15.93
C TYR A 204 -11.80 -4.96 15.19
N ILE A 205 -10.85 -4.59 14.31
CA ILE A 205 -9.97 -5.55 13.62
C ILE A 205 -9.23 -6.42 14.63
N ARG A 206 -8.63 -5.81 15.68
CA ARG A 206 -7.86 -6.54 16.71
C ARG A 206 -8.75 -7.44 17.57
N GLU A 207 -9.87 -6.94 18.05
CA GLU A 207 -10.80 -7.68 18.91
C GLU A 207 -11.42 -8.89 18.21
N GLN A 208 -11.75 -8.73 16.93
CA GLN A 208 -12.31 -9.81 16.10
C GLN A 208 -11.24 -10.69 15.45
N LYS A 209 -9.96 -10.44 15.72
CA LYS A 209 -8.81 -11.17 15.11
C LYS A 209 -8.90 -11.27 13.59
N LEU A 210 -9.33 -10.18 12.94
CA LEU A 210 -9.43 -10.14 11.49
C LEU A 210 -8.03 -10.02 10.84
N ASP A 211 -7.93 -10.48 9.61
CA ASP A 211 -6.68 -10.43 8.84
C ASP A 211 -6.30 -8.98 8.47
N ALA A 212 -5.41 -8.40 9.27
CA ALA A 212 -4.92 -7.03 9.08
C ALA A 212 -4.11 -6.85 7.77
N SER A 213 -3.58 -7.92 7.17
CA SER A 213 -2.85 -7.82 5.89
C SER A 213 -3.71 -7.27 4.76
N LYS A 214 -5.03 -7.46 4.83
CA LYS A 214 -5.99 -6.89 3.88
C LYS A 214 -6.03 -5.36 3.92
N LEU A 215 -5.85 -4.78 5.12
CA LEU A 215 -5.77 -3.33 5.27
C LEU A 215 -4.54 -2.77 4.54
N ASP A 216 -3.40 -3.43 4.63
CA ASP A 216 -2.18 -2.98 3.98
C ASP A 216 -2.32 -2.94 2.45
N ILE A 217 -2.91 -3.97 1.87
CA ILE A 217 -3.21 -4.01 0.44
C ILE A 217 -4.20 -2.90 0.06
N LEU A 218 -5.25 -2.70 0.86
CA LEU A 218 -6.25 -1.65 0.61
C LEU A 218 -5.61 -0.25 0.68
N LEU A 219 -4.71 0.00 1.64
CA LEU A 219 -3.96 1.24 1.77
C LEU A 219 -3.01 1.47 0.58
N ALA A 220 -2.37 0.41 0.07
CA ALA A 220 -1.53 0.49 -1.12
C ALA A 220 -2.35 0.91 -2.36
N LEU A 221 -3.51 0.29 -2.56
CA LEU A 221 -4.44 0.65 -3.65
C LEU A 221 -4.98 2.08 -3.49
N ALA A 222 -5.32 2.49 -2.26
CA ALA A 222 -5.79 3.84 -1.96
C ALA A 222 -4.71 4.91 -2.23
N ASN A 223 -3.44 4.58 -2.02
CA ASN A 223 -2.33 5.47 -2.35
C ASN A 223 -2.17 5.68 -3.87
N GLN A 224 -2.61 4.72 -4.68
CA GLN A 224 -2.60 4.80 -6.15
C GLN A 224 -3.79 5.59 -6.71
N THR A 225 -4.88 5.74 -5.93
CA THR A 225 -6.09 6.48 -6.33
C THR A 225 -6.45 7.48 -5.22
N PRO A 226 -5.95 8.72 -5.30
CA PRO A 226 -6.11 9.68 -4.19
C PRO A 226 -7.55 10.07 -3.86
N GLU A 227 -8.44 10.13 -4.85
CA GLU A 227 -9.83 10.55 -4.65
C GLU A 227 -10.71 9.39 -4.21
N THR A 228 -11.49 9.57 -3.13
CA THR A 228 -12.25 8.47 -2.50
C THR A 228 -13.36 7.90 -3.39
N GLY A 229 -14.09 8.73 -4.13
CA GLY A 229 -15.12 8.26 -5.07
C GLY A 229 -14.53 7.40 -6.19
N PRO A 230 -13.56 7.91 -6.98
CA PRO A 230 -12.81 7.14 -7.97
C PRO A 230 -12.15 5.88 -7.41
N PHE A 231 -11.64 5.92 -6.18
CA PHE A 231 -11.06 4.75 -5.52
C PHE A 231 -12.09 3.63 -5.31
N LEU A 232 -13.28 3.96 -4.84
CA LEU A 232 -14.36 2.97 -4.66
C LEU A 232 -14.79 2.34 -5.99
N ALA A 233 -14.92 3.15 -7.04
CA ALA A 233 -15.20 2.67 -8.40
C ALA A 233 -14.05 1.77 -8.92
N ARG A 234 -12.79 2.16 -8.66
CA ARG A 234 -11.62 1.38 -9.06
C ARG A 234 -11.55 0.02 -8.37
N LEU A 235 -11.89 -0.08 -7.09
CA LEU A 235 -11.96 -1.37 -6.39
C LEU A 235 -12.95 -2.34 -7.05
N GLN A 236 -14.09 -1.83 -7.53
CA GLN A 236 -15.07 -2.64 -8.26
C GLN A 236 -14.52 -3.11 -9.63
N ALA A 237 -13.87 -2.21 -10.38
CA ALA A 237 -13.23 -2.54 -11.64
C ALA A 237 -12.10 -3.57 -11.45
N LEU A 238 -11.24 -3.40 -10.44
CA LEU A 238 -10.14 -4.30 -10.16
C LEU A 238 -10.62 -5.72 -9.82
N ARG A 239 -11.80 -5.86 -9.21
CA ARG A 239 -12.42 -7.16 -8.99
C ARG A 239 -12.72 -7.89 -10.30
N ALA A 240 -13.17 -7.18 -11.34
CA ALA A 240 -13.39 -7.75 -12.67
C ALA A 240 -12.05 -8.13 -13.33
N VAL A 241 -11.06 -7.24 -13.28
CA VAL A 241 -9.71 -7.46 -13.81
C VAL A 241 -9.08 -8.74 -13.23
N THR A 242 -9.23 -8.98 -11.92
CA THR A 242 -8.69 -10.20 -11.30
C THR A 242 -9.39 -11.47 -11.78
N ALA A 243 -10.66 -11.40 -12.15
CA ALA A 243 -11.42 -12.53 -12.67
C ALA A 243 -11.04 -12.88 -14.13
N GLU A 244 -10.63 -11.91 -14.93
CA GLU A 244 -10.23 -12.09 -16.33
C GLU A 244 -8.89 -12.81 -16.48
N GLY A 245 -7.94 -12.61 -15.56
CA GLY A 245 -6.68 -13.37 -15.50
C GLY A 245 -5.56 -12.90 -16.43
N GLY A 246 -5.76 -11.86 -17.24
CA GLY A 246 -4.75 -11.32 -18.17
C GLY A 246 -4.52 -12.20 -19.42
N GLN A 247 -3.35 -12.08 -20.03
CA GLN A 247 -2.97 -12.77 -21.28
C GLN A 247 -2.17 -14.04 -20.98
N GLU A 248 -2.66 -15.23 -21.36
CA GLU A 248 -2.04 -16.52 -21.01
C GLU A 248 -0.58 -16.67 -21.51
N ASP A 249 -0.28 -16.14 -22.70
CA ASP A 249 1.05 -16.27 -23.33
C ASP A 249 2.01 -15.10 -23.02
N CYS A 250 1.66 -14.22 -22.07
CA CYS A 250 2.51 -13.11 -21.69
C CYS A 250 3.77 -13.60 -20.96
N PRO A 251 4.98 -13.10 -21.32
CA PRO A 251 6.21 -13.47 -20.66
C PRO A 251 6.31 -12.96 -19.21
N PHE A 252 5.53 -11.94 -18.83
CA PHE A 252 5.47 -11.41 -17.47
C PHE A 252 4.31 -12.06 -16.71
N VAL A 253 4.65 -12.92 -15.74
CA VAL A 253 3.71 -13.79 -15.04
C VAL A 253 3.61 -13.41 -13.56
N LEU A 254 2.39 -13.27 -13.07
CA LEU A 254 2.07 -13.11 -11.66
C LEU A 254 1.52 -14.43 -11.12
N SER A 255 2.14 -14.98 -10.07
CA SER A 255 1.73 -16.27 -9.54
C SER A 255 2.05 -16.41 -8.05
N THR A 256 1.24 -17.14 -7.31
CA THR A 256 1.68 -17.61 -5.99
C THR A 256 2.82 -18.61 -6.15
N ILE A 257 3.66 -18.70 -5.12
CA ILE A 257 4.72 -19.71 -5.09
C ILE A 257 4.12 -21.11 -5.22
N HIS A 258 2.97 -21.38 -4.61
CA HIS A 258 2.28 -22.66 -4.71
C HIS A 258 1.86 -22.99 -6.14
N ALA A 259 1.24 -22.05 -6.84
CA ALA A 259 0.78 -22.23 -8.21
C ALA A 259 1.96 -22.33 -9.22
N SER A 260 3.14 -21.87 -8.85
CA SER A 260 4.36 -21.96 -9.65
C SER A 260 5.05 -23.33 -9.57
N LYS A 261 4.55 -24.26 -8.73
CA LYS A 261 5.14 -25.59 -8.59
C LYS A 261 5.10 -26.36 -9.91
N GLY A 262 6.25 -26.88 -10.34
CA GLY A 262 6.40 -27.53 -11.65
C GLY A 262 6.80 -26.59 -12.80
N LEU A 263 6.63 -25.29 -12.63
CA LEU A 263 7.00 -24.28 -13.62
C LEU A 263 8.44 -23.78 -13.40
N GLU A 264 8.97 -23.06 -14.39
CA GLU A 264 10.30 -22.47 -14.34
C GLU A 264 10.36 -21.20 -15.21
N TYR A 265 11.18 -20.23 -14.82
CA TYR A 265 11.27 -18.93 -15.46
C TYR A 265 12.75 -18.49 -15.56
N ASP A 266 13.08 -17.75 -16.59
CA ASP A 266 14.44 -17.23 -16.76
C ASP A 266 14.80 -16.25 -15.66
N ARG A 267 13.80 -15.44 -15.21
CA ARG A 267 13.90 -14.48 -14.12
C ARG A 267 12.77 -14.67 -13.13
N VAL A 268 13.09 -14.67 -11.84
CA VAL A 268 12.11 -14.70 -10.76
C VAL A 268 12.32 -13.51 -9.83
N LEU A 269 11.24 -12.84 -9.49
CA LEU A 269 11.19 -11.82 -8.44
C LEU A 269 10.31 -12.35 -7.31
N LEU A 270 10.92 -12.63 -6.15
CA LEU A 270 10.18 -12.94 -4.92
C LEU A 270 9.90 -11.64 -4.19
N ILE A 271 8.63 -11.34 -3.96
CA ILE A 271 8.18 -10.10 -3.33
C ILE A 271 7.78 -10.31 -1.87
N ASP A 272 7.68 -9.20 -1.13
CA ASP A 272 7.32 -9.18 0.29
C ASP A 272 8.25 -10.03 1.18
N VAL A 273 9.54 -10.14 0.82
CA VAL A 273 10.51 -10.93 1.57
C VAL A 273 10.99 -10.14 2.79
N VAL A 274 10.09 -9.96 3.74
CA VAL A 274 10.32 -9.26 5.01
C VAL A 274 9.69 -10.06 6.15
N ASP A 275 10.32 -10.03 7.32
CA ASP A 275 9.83 -10.70 8.51
C ASP A 275 8.44 -10.17 8.90
N GLY A 276 7.54 -11.06 9.35
CA GLY A 276 6.13 -10.77 9.60
C GLY A 276 5.23 -10.88 8.36
N VAL A 277 5.81 -11.00 7.12
CA VAL A 277 5.06 -11.26 5.88
C VAL A 277 5.54 -12.57 5.24
N PHE A 278 6.83 -12.65 4.92
CA PHE A 278 7.45 -13.88 4.40
C PHE A 278 8.94 -13.95 4.84
N PRO A 279 9.22 -14.65 5.94
CA PRO A 279 8.32 -15.48 6.76
C PRO A 279 7.33 -14.67 7.60
N SER A 280 6.16 -15.29 7.87
CA SER A 280 5.15 -14.72 8.79
C SER A 280 5.56 -14.82 10.26
N LEU A 281 6.47 -15.74 10.59
CA LEU A 281 7.00 -16.00 11.93
C LEU A 281 8.53 -16.03 11.88
N GLN A 282 9.20 -15.37 12.83
CA GLN A 282 10.65 -15.37 12.94
C GLN A 282 11.16 -16.57 13.78
N GLU A 283 12.42 -16.97 13.59
CA GLU A 283 13.03 -18.07 14.36
C GLU A 283 12.99 -17.83 15.88
N GLY A 284 13.19 -16.58 16.34
CA GLY A 284 13.15 -16.21 17.75
C GLY A 284 11.74 -16.25 18.36
N GLU A 285 10.71 -16.20 17.54
CA GLU A 285 9.29 -16.24 17.94
C GLU A 285 8.72 -17.66 17.92
N ALA A 286 9.34 -18.58 17.18
CA ALA A 286 8.93 -19.99 17.03
C ALA A 286 9.25 -20.79 18.30
N GLN A 287 8.47 -20.59 19.36
CA GLN A 287 8.70 -21.21 20.66
C GLN A 287 8.05 -22.61 20.79
N SER A 288 6.87 -22.80 20.21
CA SER A 288 6.17 -24.07 20.22
C SER A 288 6.67 -25.03 19.13
N PRO A 289 6.43 -26.36 19.24
CA PRO A 289 6.68 -27.29 18.15
C PRO A 289 5.87 -26.94 16.88
N GLU A 290 4.65 -26.46 17.04
CA GLU A 290 3.75 -26.05 15.96
C GLU A 290 4.32 -24.85 15.23
N ASP A 291 4.84 -23.83 15.93
CA ASP A 291 5.47 -22.63 15.34
C ASP A 291 6.72 -23.02 14.54
N ARG A 292 7.54 -23.96 15.07
CA ARG A 292 8.72 -24.45 14.36
C ARG A 292 8.34 -25.20 13.08
N ALA A 293 7.31 -26.05 13.14
CA ALA A 293 6.81 -26.76 11.97
C ALA A 293 6.27 -25.77 10.91
N ALA A 294 5.53 -24.73 11.33
CA ALA A 294 5.03 -23.67 10.45
C ALA A 294 6.19 -22.90 9.78
N LEU A 295 7.21 -22.52 10.53
CA LEU A 295 8.39 -21.84 9.99
C LEU A 295 9.17 -22.73 9.01
N GLU A 296 9.29 -24.02 9.29
CA GLU A 296 9.91 -24.99 8.36
C GLU A 296 9.11 -25.14 7.06
N GLU A 297 7.77 -25.10 7.14
CA GLU A 297 6.93 -25.14 5.94
C GLU A 297 7.09 -23.84 5.11
N GLU A 298 7.16 -22.68 5.75
CA GLU A 298 7.44 -21.44 5.03
C GLU A 298 8.83 -21.45 4.40
N ARG A 299 9.83 -22.06 5.06
CA ARG A 299 11.16 -22.23 4.47
C ARG A 299 11.14 -23.19 3.28
N ARG A 300 10.32 -24.26 3.30
CA ARG A 300 10.10 -25.13 2.13
C ARG A 300 9.45 -24.35 0.98
N LEU A 301 8.46 -23.54 1.29
CA LEU A 301 7.77 -22.73 0.29
C LEU A 301 8.73 -21.70 -0.34
N PHE A 302 9.54 -21.02 0.47
CA PHE A 302 10.54 -20.08 -0.02
C PHE A 302 11.57 -20.78 -0.93
N TYR A 303 12.06 -21.94 -0.51
CA TYR A 303 12.94 -22.79 -1.33
C TYR A 303 12.29 -23.15 -2.68
N VAL A 304 11.00 -23.47 -2.71
CA VAL A 304 10.27 -23.71 -3.96
C VAL A 304 10.32 -22.47 -4.84
N GLY A 305 10.04 -21.27 -4.30
CA GLY A 305 10.08 -20.02 -5.04
C GLY A 305 11.48 -19.74 -5.62
N VAL A 306 12.52 -19.86 -4.81
CA VAL A 306 13.92 -19.67 -5.21
C VAL A 306 14.29 -20.60 -6.37
N THR A 307 13.89 -21.87 -6.30
CA THR A 307 14.22 -22.88 -7.32
C THR A 307 13.35 -22.82 -8.58
N ARG A 308 12.46 -21.83 -8.71
CA ARG A 308 11.74 -21.55 -9.97
C ARG A 308 12.61 -20.78 -10.94
N ALA A 309 13.66 -20.08 -10.48
CA ALA A 309 14.58 -19.33 -11.31
C ALA A 309 15.56 -20.22 -12.04
N ARG A 310 15.67 -20.05 -13.35
CA ARG A 310 16.73 -20.64 -14.17
C ARG A 310 18.04 -19.87 -14.04
N GLY A 311 18.01 -18.56 -14.31
CA GLY A 311 19.20 -17.72 -14.44
C GLY A 311 19.29 -16.58 -13.44
N ARG A 312 18.18 -15.86 -13.20
CA ARG A 312 18.17 -14.65 -12.39
C ARG A 312 17.13 -14.70 -11.28
N LEU A 313 17.59 -14.45 -10.06
CA LEU A 313 16.73 -14.38 -8.88
C LEU A 313 16.90 -13.04 -8.18
N GLU A 314 15.78 -12.37 -7.93
CA GLU A 314 15.71 -11.13 -7.18
C GLU A 314 14.77 -11.27 -5.99
N LEU A 315 15.20 -10.78 -4.83
CA LEU A 315 14.41 -10.77 -3.60
C LEU A 315 14.06 -9.32 -3.30
N LEU A 316 12.77 -8.99 -3.25
CA LEU A 316 12.31 -7.64 -2.96
C LEU A 316 12.01 -7.50 -1.46
N THR A 317 12.65 -6.51 -0.86
CA THR A 317 12.48 -6.15 0.55
C THR A 317 12.19 -4.65 0.65
N TYR A 318 11.62 -4.21 1.77
CA TYR A 318 11.38 -2.79 2.05
C TYR A 318 11.67 -2.47 3.51
N GLY A 319 12.14 -1.24 3.77
CA GLY A 319 12.50 -0.79 5.12
C GLY A 319 11.35 -0.11 5.86
N GLU A 320 10.41 0.48 5.12
CA GLU A 320 9.27 1.20 5.67
C GLU A 320 7.97 0.68 5.08
N LYS A 321 6.89 0.84 5.84
CA LYS A 321 5.54 0.54 5.39
C LYS A 321 4.65 1.75 5.63
N PHE A 322 4.28 2.43 4.54
CA PHE A 322 3.50 3.67 4.56
C PHE A 322 4.15 4.81 5.37
N GLY A 323 5.49 4.89 5.33
CA GLY A 323 6.27 5.91 6.03
C GLY A 323 6.49 5.64 7.52
N GLU A 324 6.04 4.49 8.01
CA GLU A 324 6.38 4.00 9.35
C GLU A 324 7.53 3.00 9.24
N PRO A 325 8.55 3.08 10.11
CA PRO A 325 9.62 2.10 10.12
C PRO A 325 9.04 0.71 10.30
N GLY A 326 9.27 -0.18 9.34
CA GLY A 326 8.98 -1.59 9.52
C GLY A 326 10.00 -2.21 10.46
N GLU A 327 9.61 -3.15 11.28
CA GLU A 327 10.54 -4.05 11.98
C GLU A 327 11.25 -4.99 11.00
N ALA A 328 11.61 -4.48 9.83
CA ALA A 328 12.00 -5.26 8.67
C ALA A 328 13.31 -6.02 8.91
N GLY A 329 13.22 -7.04 9.75
CA GLY A 329 14.10 -8.18 9.66
C GLY A 329 13.94 -8.80 8.25
N THR A 330 15.02 -9.31 7.71
CA THR A 330 15.02 -10.05 6.45
C THR A 330 15.68 -11.40 6.70
N SER A 331 15.14 -12.16 7.66
CA SER A 331 15.74 -13.40 8.16
C SER A 331 15.97 -14.42 7.04
N PHE A 332 14.98 -14.62 6.15
CA PHE A 332 15.13 -15.54 5.02
C PHE A 332 16.14 -15.05 3.98
N VAL A 333 16.26 -13.74 3.77
CA VAL A 333 17.30 -13.19 2.89
C VAL A 333 18.68 -13.47 3.47
N ARG A 334 18.89 -13.16 4.76
CA ARG A 334 20.18 -13.42 5.45
C ARG A 334 20.52 -14.90 5.46
N GLN A 335 19.54 -15.77 5.71
CA GLN A 335 19.75 -17.23 5.71
C GLN A 335 20.11 -17.75 4.31
N LEU A 336 19.47 -17.23 3.25
CA LEU A 336 19.77 -17.66 1.87
C LEU A 336 21.14 -17.19 1.42
N LEU A 337 21.52 -15.95 1.72
CA LEU A 337 22.79 -15.39 1.28
C LEU A 337 24.00 -15.82 2.14
N GLY A 338 23.74 -16.40 3.31
CA GLY A 338 24.72 -16.55 4.37
C GLY A 338 24.98 -15.21 5.05
N GLU A 339 25.41 -15.20 6.29
CA GLU A 339 25.55 -13.98 7.14
C GLU A 339 26.63 -12.97 6.67
N VAL A 340 27.22 -13.17 5.50
CA VAL A 340 28.17 -12.24 4.91
C VAL A 340 27.40 -11.11 4.23
N ALA A 341 27.44 -9.94 4.85
CA ALA A 341 26.92 -8.70 4.28
C ALA A 341 27.72 -8.34 3.02
N GLU A 342 27.18 -8.70 1.85
CA GLU A 342 27.66 -8.09 0.61
C GLU A 342 27.11 -6.66 0.48
N PRO A 343 27.84 -5.74 -0.17
CA PRO A 343 27.42 -4.36 -0.33
C PRO A 343 26.11 -4.31 -1.11
N GLN A 344 25.07 -3.87 -0.42
CA GLN A 344 23.72 -3.84 -0.94
C GLN A 344 23.52 -2.48 -1.59
N GLU A 345 23.28 -2.44 -2.89
CA GLU A 345 22.75 -1.24 -3.54
C GLU A 345 21.41 -0.85 -2.88
N ARG A 346 21.46 0.17 -2.04
CA ARG A 346 20.25 0.86 -1.63
C ARG A 346 19.75 1.63 -2.84
N LEU A 347 18.65 1.23 -3.42
CA LEU A 347 17.86 2.11 -4.26
C LEU A 347 17.23 3.18 -3.34
N THR A 348 18.08 4.10 -2.83
CA THR A 348 17.70 5.26 -2.06
C THR A 348 17.34 6.37 -3.04
N GLY A 349 16.16 6.29 -3.59
CA GLY A 349 15.58 7.36 -4.39
C GLY A 349 14.19 6.94 -4.82
N PRO A 350 13.26 7.85 -4.97
CA PRO A 350 12.09 7.56 -5.77
C PRO A 350 12.60 7.06 -7.11
N LEU A 351 12.05 5.91 -7.57
CA LEU A 351 12.20 5.48 -8.96
C LEU A 351 12.05 6.69 -9.86
N PRO A 352 12.84 6.85 -10.94
CA PRO A 352 12.75 8.03 -11.77
C PRO A 352 11.27 8.18 -12.18
N ARG A 353 10.59 9.08 -11.52
CA ARG A 353 9.48 9.77 -12.13
C ARG A 353 10.07 10.27 -13.44
N SER A 354 9.38 10.05 -14.56
CA SER A 354 9.68 10.76 -15.80
C SER A 354 10.30 12.09 -15.43
N LYS A 355 11.57 12.34 -15.83
CA LYS A 355 12.41 13.44 -15.36
C LYS A 355 11.55 14.58 -14.83
N PRO A 356 11.63 15.00 -13.56
CA PRO A 356 11.09 16.29 -13.22
C PRO A 356 11.81 17.24 -14.16
N GLU A 357 11.04 18.00 -14.92
CA GLU A 357 11.58 19.15 -15.60
C GLU A 357 12.49 19.83 -14.60
N ALA A 358 13.71 20.11 -15.00
CA ALA A 358 14.73 20.68 -14.14
C ALA A 358 14.09 21.82 -13.37
N GLY A 359 14.13 21.79 -12.03
CA GLY A 359 13.49 22.80 -11.21
C GLY A 359 13.94 24.17 -11.68
N PRO A 360 13.11 25.22 -11.54
CA PRO A 360 13.35 26.51 -12.14
C PRO A 360 14.77 26.99 -11.83
N THR A 361 15.50 27.41 -12.87
CA THR A 361 16.85 27.97 -12.72
C THR A 361 16.82 29.21 -11.84
N ALA A 362 17.96 29.60 -11.27
CA ALA A 362 18.06 30.84 -10.46
C ALA A 362 17.50 32.08 -11.19
N GLU A 363 17.65 32.14 -12.52
CA GLU A 363 17.09 33.21 -13.35
C GLU A 363 15.57 33.11 -13.49
N GLN A 364 15.02 31.91 -13.62
CA GLN A 364 13.57 31.70 -13.65
C GLN A 364 12.90 31.98 -12.30
N ILE A 365 13.56 31.66 -11.19
CA ILE A 365 13.10 32.04 -9.84
C ILE A 365 13.09 33.55 -9.67
N ALA A 366 14.17 34.23 -10.06
CA ALA A 366 14.25 35.68 -9.98
C ALA A 366 13.24 36.42 -10.89
N ALA A 367 12.91 35.82 -12.05
CA ALA A 367 11.84 36.34 -12.92
C ALA A 367 10.46 36.12 -12.28
N SER A 368 10.17 34.93 -11.75
CA SER A 368 8.91 34.60 -11.07
C SER A 368 8.70 35.41 -9.79
N GLU A 369 9.76 35.74 -9.06
CA GLU A 369 9.67 36.57 -7.85
C GLU A 369 9.08 37.99 -8.11
N LYS A 370 9.25 38.52 -9.31
CA LYS A 370 8.73 39.87 -9.68
C LYS A 370 7.19 39.93 -9.71
N ASP A 371 6.55 38.79 -9.91
CA ASP A 371 5.08 38.67 -10.00
C ASP A 371 4.42 38.63 -8.61
N TYR A 372 5.20 38.36 -7.54
CA TYR A 372 4.72 38.31 -6.17
C TYR A 372 4.74 39.71 -5.52
N LEU A 373 3.75 40.54 -5.86
CA LEU A 373 3.56 41.89 -5.37
C LEU A 373 2.53 41.94 -4.23
N PRO A 374 2.61 42.93 -3.31
CA PRO A 374 1.55 43.17 -2.32
C PRO A 374 0.18 43.30 -3.00
N GLY A 375 -0.83 42.59 -2.47
CA GLY A 375 -2.18 42.55 -3.05
C GLY A 375 -2.46 41.33 -3.93
N VAL A 376 -1.47 40.49 -4.22
CA VAL A 376 -1.65 39.26 -5.01
C VAL A 376 -2.10 38.12 -4.12
N GLU A 377 -3.08 37.33 -4.59
CA GLU A 377 -3.52 36.12 -3.94
C GLU A 377 -2.59 34.97 -4.32
N VAL A 378 -2.17 34.20 -3.32
CA VAL A 378 -1.23 33.06 -3.47
C VAL A 378 -1.80 31.81 -2.85
N VAL A 379 -1.34 30.65 -3.34
CA VAL A 379 -1.65 29.33 -2.78
C VAL A 379 -0.35 28.70 -2.28
N HIS A 380 -0.27 28.41 -1.00
CA HIS A 380 0.86 27.70 -0.39
C HIS A 380 0.45 26.27 -0.05
N LYS A 381 1.25 25.27 -0.46
CA LYS A 381 0.94 23.83 -0.27
C LYS A 381 0.62 23.45 1.18
N LYS A 382 1.24 24.11 2.16
CA LYS A 382 1.04 23.83 3.60
C LYS A 382 -0.01 24.72 4.24
N PHE A 383 -0.17 25.97 3.79
CA PHE A 383 -0.96 26.99 4.48
C PHE A 383 -2.22 27.42 3.72
N GLY A 384 -2.48 26.83 2.54
CA GLY A 384 -3.65 27.14 1.73
C GLY A 384 -3.58 28.51 1.04
N ARG A 385 -4.76 29.08 0.75
CA ARG A 385 -4.88 30.39 0.09
C ARG A 385 -4.61 31.54 1.05
N GLY A 386 -3.84 32.51 0.55
CA GLY A 386 -3.50 33.70 1.32
C GLY A 386 -3.29 34.95 0.44
N LEU A 387 -3.37 36.12 1.03
CA LEU A 387 -3.14 37.39 0.39
C LEU A 387 -1.75 37.93 0.80
N LEU A 388 -0.88 38.23 -0.16
CA LEU A 388 0.42 38.83 0.08
C LEU A 388 0.21 40.29 0.49
N ARG A 389 0.50 40.63 1.76
CA ARG A 389 0.30 41.98 2.32
C ARG A 389 1.49 42.87 2.18
N ASN A 390 2.68 42.35 2.34
CA ASN A 390 3.92 43.13 2.25
C ASN A 390 5.08 42.20 1.85
N ARG A 391 6.10 42.79 1.21
CA ARG A 391 7.33 42.13 0.82
C ARG A 391 8.55 43.04 1.10
N THR A 392 9.58 42.46 1.71
CA THR A 392 10.86 43.12 1.96
C THR A 392 11.97 42.17 1.54
N GLY A 393 12.58 42.40 0.36
CA GLY A 393 13.52 41.47 -0.26
C GLY A 393 12.86 40.13 -0.60
N SER A 394 13.43 39.01 -0.14
CA SER A 394 12.87 37.66 -0.29
C SER A 394 11.76 37.36 0.72
N ILE A 395 11.60 38.12 1.77
CA ILE A 395 10.63 37.85 2.83
C ILE A 395 9.26 38.43 2.48
N ALA A 396 8.26 37.57 2.35
CA ALA A 396 6.87 37.91 2.12
C ALA A 396 6.04 37.75 3.40
N THR A 397 5.20 38.73 3.70
CA THR A 397 4.19 38.65 4.75
C THR A 397 2.85 38.34 4.10
N ILE A 398 2.32 37.12 4.35
CA ILE A 398 1.12 36.62 3.71
C ILE A 398 0.06 36.32 4.77
N ALA A 399 -1.16 36.84 4.55
CA ALA A 399 -2.32 36.59 5.39
C ALA A 399 -3.09 35.35 4.80
N PHE A 400 -2.92 34.20 5.38
CA PHE A 400 -3.63 33.00 5.01
C PHE A 400 -4.99 32.91 5.68
N ARG A 401 -5.99 32.34 4.98
CA ARG A 401 -7.38 32.28 5.48
C ARG A 401 -7.52 31.42 6.73
N GLU A 402 -6.74 30.31 6.82
CA GLU A 402 -6.91 29.30 7.88
C GLU A 402 -5.89 29.43 9.02
N VAL A 403 -4.68 29.94 8.73
CA VAL A 403 -3.56 29.94 9.69
C VAL A 403 -3.06 31.34 10.07
N GLY A 404 -3.78 32.39 9.63
CA GLY A 404 -3.43 33.78 9.93
C GLY A 404 -2.19 34.29 9.19
N VAL A 405 -1.54 35.33 9.72
CA VAL A 405 -0.41 35.97 9.06
C VAL A 405 0.89 35.20 9.30
N LYS A 406 1.63 34.91 8.22
CA LYS A 406 2.94 34.25 8.23
C LYS A 406 3.96 35.06 7.44
N LYS A 407 5.21 35.00 7.87
CA LYS A 407 6.35 35.50 7.12
C LYS A 407 7.07 34.32 6.49
N LEU A 408 7.24 34.32 5.17
CA LEU A 408 7.84 33.25 4.40
C LEU A 408 8.95 33.79 3.50
N ASP A 409 10.00 33.02 3.32
CA ASP A 409 11.03 33.30 2.31
C ASP A 409 10.55 32.81 0.95
N LEU A 410 10.21 33.75 0.06
CA LEU A 410 9.66 33.46 -1.28
C LEU A 410 10.64 32.68 -2.14
N THR A 411 11.93 33.03 -2.09
CA THR A 411 12.97 32.32 -2.88
C THR A 411 13.01 30.84 -2.51
N THR A 412 12.95 30.53 -1.23
CA THR A 412 12.92 29.14 -0.72
C THR A 412 11.61 28.45 -1.10
N CYS A 413 10.47 29.12 -0.95
CA CYS A 413 9.17 28.58 -1.30
C CYS A 413 9.02 28.30 -2.80
N LEU A 414 9.51 29.20 -3.66
CA LEU A 414 9.51 29.05 -5.13
C LEU A 414 10.44 27.92 -5.58
N ARG A 415 11.66 27.88 -5.02
CA ARG A 415 12.62 26.81 -5.30
C ARG A 415 12.10 25.43 -4.93
N GLY A 416 11.34 25.35 -3.83
CA GLY A 416 10.69 24.11 -3.38
C GLY A 416 9.33 23.84 -4.02
N GLY A 417 8.84 24.71 -4.92
CA GLY A 417 7.50 24.60 -5.52
C GLY A 417 6.39 24.62 -4.47
N GLN A 418 6.57 25.34 -3.36
CA GLN A 418 5.65 25.36 -2.22
C GLN A 418 4.60 26.47 -2.31
N ILE A 419 4.80 27.48 -3.16
CA ILE A 419 3.93 28.62 -3.34
C ILE A 419 3.71 28.92 -4.83
N GLU A 420 2.48 29.24 -5.19
CA GLU A 420 2.06 29.57 -6.55
C GLU A 420 1.11 30.79 -6.51
N LEU A 421 1.03 31.55 -7.63
CA LEU A 421 0.02 32.58 -7.81
C LEU A 421 -1.35 31.92 -8.01
N ALA A 422 -2.37 32.41 -7.33
CA ALA A 422 -3.74 31.98 -7.57
C ALA A 422 -4.18 32.54 -8.93
N HIS A 423 -4.14 31.71 -9.99
CA HIS A 423 -4.67 32.10 -11.28
C HIS A 423 -6.18 32.33 -11.19
N PHE A 424 -6.62 33.51 -11.55
CA PHE A 424 -8.04 33.80 -11.80
C PHE A 424 -8.54 32.92 -12.93
N LEU A 425 -9.37 31.95 -12.64
CA LEU A 425 -10.26 31.38 -13.65
C LEU A 425 -11.28 32.48 -14.01
N PRO A 426 -11.41 32.87 -15.29
CA PRO A 426 -12.45 33.82 -15.67
C PRO A 426 -13.81 33.21 -15.38
N ASN A 427 -14.65 33.93 -14.65
CA ASN A 427 -16.07 33.63 -14.49
C ASN A 427 -16.67 33.31 -15.86
N ARG A 428 -17.13 32.07 -16.07
CA ARG A 428 -18.11 31.80 -17.12
C ARG A 428 -19.46 32.21 -16.57
N ALA A 429 -20.01 33.29 -17.18
CA ALA A 429 -21.40 33.67 -17.08
C ALA A 429 -22.33 32.57 -17.62
#